data_cd3687ebb470704d3133e31032e95a57
#
_entry.id   cd3687ebb470704d3133e31032e95a57
#
_cell.length_a   1.000
_cell.length_b   1.000
_cell.length_c   1.000
_cell.angle_alpha   90.00
_cell.angle_beta   90.00
_cell.angle_gamma   90.00
#
_symmetry.space_group_name_H-M   'P 1'
#
loop_
_entity.id
_entity.type
_entity.pdbx_description
1 polymer ?
#
loop_
_entity_poly.entity_id
_entity_poly.type
_entity_poly.pdbx_seq_one_letter_code
_entity_poly.pdbx_strand_id
1 'polypeptide(L)'
;MESLRMKVINEKEQTLTISSPSGGGIAAVHTQAYRDGDRIAVDTNGTGGLYWVCLDEAIGTALLYLDGSPFNYPIPKADNRACFSPKAFSGSIHLMHMTKADEREASQRRNLALNPYDHHTIAGFFPHATANVETRNELTFAARNAIDGIFENASHGEYPYQSWGINRDPKAALTIDFGRPVVVDEVRLTLRADFPHDSWWEEATVTFSDDSSVILPLTKSALGQSLRFEARTITALTLHSLKKADDPSPFPALTQIEVFGFDA
;
A
#
# COMPACT_ATOMS: atom_id res chain seq x y z
N MET A 1 27.87 -3.25 12.55
CA MET A 1 26.86 -2.30 12.01
C MET A 1 26.27 -2.94 10.79
N GLU A 2 24.96 -3.20 10.83
CA GLU A 2 24.20 -3.72 9.71
C GLU A 2 24.32 -2.72 8.56
N SER A 3 24.79 -3.17 7.42
CA SER A 3 25.07 -2.28 6.28
C SER A 3 23.80 -2.09 5.44
N LEU A 4 22.84 -1.34 5.99
CA LEU A 4 21.69 -0.85 5.22
C LEU A 4 22.20 -0.09 3.99
N ARG A 5 21.64 -0.36 2.80
CA ARG A 5 22.04 0.28 1.54
C ARG A 5 20.83 0.63 0.69
N MET A 6 20.92 1.78 0.05
CA MET A 6 19.96 2.19 -0.97
C MET A 6 20.72 2.81 -2.14
N LYS A 7 20.34 2.47 -3.37
CA LYS A 7 21.00 2.93 -4.59
C LYS A 7 19.96 3.26 -5.65
N VAL A 8 20.22 4.29 -6.44
CA VAL A 8 19.54 4.46 -7.73
C VAL A 8 20.39 3.80 -8.80
N ILE A 9 19.78 2.91 -9.58
CA ILE A 9 20.45 2.11 -10.61
C ILE A 9 19.67 2.30 -11.93
N ASN A 10 20.37 2.54 -13.02
CA ASN A 10 19.76 2.68 -14.33
C ASN A 10 19.57 1.32 -15.03
N GLU A 11 18.91 1.34 -16.19
CA GLU A 11 18.65 0.15 -17.02
C GLU A 11 19.94 -0.61 -17.41
N LYS A 12 21.09 0.09 -17.47
CA LYS A 12 22.40 -0.49 -17.81
C LYS A 12 23.18 -1.01 -16.59
N GLU A 13 22.50 -1.21 -15.45
CA GLU A 13 23.10 -1.67 -14.17
C GLU A 13 24.14 -0.70 -13.57
N GLN A 14 24.17 0.56 -14.01
CA GLN A 14 25.09 1.54 -13.47
C GLN A 14 24.47 2.21 -12.24
N THR A 15 25.23 2.27 -11.14
CA THR A 15 24.83 3.02 -9.94
C THR A 15 24.95 4.51 -10.22
N LEU A 16 23.83 5.22 -10.16
CA LEU A 16 23.73 6.69 -10.34
C LEU A 16 23.87 7.43 -9.01
N THR A 17 23.34 6.84 -7.93
CA THR A 17 23.37 7.42 -6.58
C THR A 17 23.50 6.29 -5.56
N ILE A 18 24.20 6.53 -4.48
CA ILE A 18 24.32 5.61 -3.34
C ILE A 18 24.05 6.37 -2.04
N SER A 19 23.34 5.73 -1.13
CA SER A 19 23.08 6.27 0.21
C SER A 19 24.32 6.33 1.08
N SER A 20 24.31 7.25 2.01
CA SER A 20 25.31 7.39 3.07
C SER A 20 24.62 7.36 4.45
N PRO A 21 25.35 7.05 5.53
CA PRO A 21 24.82 7.09 6.89
C PRO A 21 24.23 8.48 7.21
N SER A 22 23.05 8.50 7.81
CA SER A 22 22.34 9.74 8.19
C SER A 22 21.34 9.45 9.30
N GLY A 23 21.34 10.21 10.38
CA GLY A 23 20.29 10.21 11.42
C GLY A 23 19.97 8.85 12.05
N GLY A 24 20.94 7.95 12.17
CA GLY A 24 20.73 6.58 12.68
C GLY A 24 20.28 5.57 11.61
N GLY A 25 20.09 6.02 10.37
CA GLY A 25 19.78 5.21 9.20
C GLY A 25 20.66 5.59 8.01
N ILE A 26 20.07 5.64 6.83
CA ILE A 26 20.70 6.05 5.59
C ILE A 26 19.86 7.08 4.84
N ALA A 27 20.52 7.95 4.07
CA ALA A 27 19.87 8.86 3.15
C ALA A 27 20.65 8.96 1.83
N ALA A 28 19.91 9.32 0.76
CA ALA A 28 20.49 9.63 -0.53
C ALA A 28 19.74 10.81 -1.16
N VAL A 29 20.47 11.67 -1.87
CA VAL A 29 19.89 12.70 -2.73
C VAL A 29 20.28 12.36 -4.17
N HIS A 30 19.28 12.01 -4.97
CA HIS A 30 19.46 11.80 -6.40
C HIS A 30 19.23 13.13 -7.13
N THR A 31 20.24 13.61 -7.87
CA THR A 31 20.26 14.97 -8.45
C THR A 31 20.04 14.99 -9.97
N GLN A 32 19.31 13.99 -10.48
CA GLN A 32 18.95 13.87 -11.88
C GLN A 32 17.48 13.49 -12.00
N ALA A 33 16.85 13.84 -13.12
CA ALA A 33 15.53 13.30 -13.43
C ALA A 33 15.62 11.79 -13.70
N TYR A 34 14.66 11.03 -13.15
CA TYR A 34 14.55 9.60 -13.41
C TYR A 34 14.25 9.33 -14.87
N ARG A 35 14.78 8.24 -15.40
CA ARG A 35 14.57 7.75 -16.76
C ARG A 35 13.85 6.40 -16.72
N ASP A 36 13.27 6.03 -17.84
CA ASP A 36 12.68 4.69 -18.00
C ASP A 36 13.73 3.61 -17.71
N GLY A 37 13.33 2.62 -16.87
CA GLY A 37 14.22 1.55 -16.44
C GLY A 37 15.07 1.86 -15.20
N ASP A 38 15.05 3.10 -14.71
CA ASP A 38 15.67 3.41 -13.41
C ASP A 38 14.90 2.74 -12.28
N ARG A 39 15.61 2.37 -11.22
CA ARG A 39 15.04 1.73 -10.03
C ARG A 39 15.81 2.10 -8.77
N ILE A 40 15.15 2.00 -7.64
CA ILE A 40 15.77 2.14 -6.32
C ILE A 40 16.01 0.72 -5.77
N ALA A 41 17.27 0.34 -5.67
CA ALA A 41 17.68 -0.93 -5.06
C ALA A 41 17.86 -0.73 -3.56
N VAL A 42 17.22 -1.57 -2.75
CA VAL A 42 17.28 -1.56 -1.28
C VAL A 42 17.83 -2.90 -0.80
N ASP A 43 18.76 -2.85 0.15
CA ASP A 43 19.37 -4.02 0.76
C ASP A 43 19.55 -3.75 2.27
N THR A 44 18.93 -4.59 3.09
CA THR A 44 19.03 -4.57 4.55
C THR A 44 20.07 -5.55 5.08
N ASN A 45 20.89 -6.11 4.19
CA ASN A 45 21.89 -7.13 4.50
C ASN A 45 21.32 -8.34 5.26
N GLY A 46 20.18 -8.82 4.83
CA GLY A 46 19.49 -9.98 5.43
C GLY A 46 18.77 -9.69 6.75
N THR A 47 18.68 -8.44 7.17
CA THR A 47 17.99 -8.08 8.42
C THR A 47 16.54 -7.71 8.17
N GLY A 48 15.63 -8.58 8.58
CA GLY A 48 14.20 -8.29 8.60
C GLY A 48 13.81 -7.34 9.74
N GLY A 49 12.64 -6.71 9.61
CA GLY A 49 12.08 -5.83 10.64
C GLY A 49 11.29 -4.65 10.10
N LEU A 50 10.88 -3.77 11.00
CA LEU A 50 10.18 -2.54 10.67
C LEU A 50 11.19 -1.42 10.36
N TYR A 51 10.90 -0.72 9.26
CA TYR A 51 11.70 0.41 8.81
C TYR A 51 10.80 1.59 8.45
N TRP A 52 11.20 2.78 8.82
CA TRP A 52 10.71 4.01 8.24
C TRP A 52 11.35 4.18 6.87
N VAL A 53 10.55 4.11 5.82
CA VAL A 53 10.99 4.11 4.42
C VAL A 53 10.41 5.33 3.71
N CYS A 54 11.27 6.09 3.05
CA CYS A 54 10.92 7.14 2.11
C CYS A 54 11.71 6.90 0.82
N LEU A 55 11.03 6.48 -0.25
CA LEU A 55 11.64 6.31 -1.56
C LEU A 55 11.41 7.53 -2.45
N ASP A 56 10.43 8.37 -2.11
CA ASP A 56 10.16 9.65 -2.76
C ASP A 56 9.44 10.60 -1.77
N GLU A 57 9.91 11.84 -1.66
CA GLU A 57 9.37 12.81 -0.71
C GLU A 57 7.93 13.24 -0.99
N ALA A 58 7.44 13.12 -2.24
CA ALA A 58 6.06 13.46 -2.59
C ALA A 58 5.06 12.34 -2.21
N ILE A 59 5.55 11.15 -1.92
CA ILE A 59 4.77 10.04 -1.34
C ILE A 59 4.87 10.09 0.19
N GLY A 60 6.04 10.45 0.70
CA GLY A 60 6.30 10.59 2.13
C GLY A 60 6.89 9.33 2.77
N THR A 61 7.01 9.36 4.09
CA THR A 61 7.61 8.29 4.88
C THR A 61 6.54 7.35 5.42
N ALA A 62 6.75 6.03 5.28
CA ALA A 62 5.87 4.99 5.82
C ALA A 62 6.65 3.99 6.68
N LEU A 63 5.99 3.42 7.69
CA LEU A 63 6.51 2.35 8.53
C LEU A 63 6.16 1.01 7.92
N LEU A 64 7.15 0.33 7.33
CA LEU A 64 6.97 -0.88 6.53
C LEU A 64 7.79 -2.04 7.10
N TYR A 65 7.29 -3.26 6.93
CA TYR A 65 8.03 -4.46 7.28
C TYR A 65 8.80 -4.97 6.06
N LEU A 66 10.08 -5.21 6.23
CA LEU A 66 10.97 -5.85 5.26
C LEU A 66 11.38 -7.21 5.80
N ASP A 67 11.32 -8.26 4.98
CA ASP A 67 11.70 -9.62 5.38
C ASP A 67 13.22 -9.85 5.40
N GLY A 68 13.98 -8.86 4.97
CA GLY A 68 15.44 -8.93 4.88
C GLY A 68 15.97 -9.22 3.49
N SER A 69 15.11 -9.62 2.56
CA SER A 69 15.49 -9.84 1.17
C SER A 69 15.77 -8.51 0.46
N PRO A 70 16.83 -8.42 -0.36
CA PRO A 70 17.04 -7.23 -1.19
C PRO A 70 15.96 -7.12 -2.25
N PHE A 71 15.51 -5.90 -2.53
CA PHE A 71 14.51 -5.65 -3.56
C PHE A 71 14.85 -4.46 -4.46
N ASN A 72 14.22 -4.40 -5.62
CA ASN A 72 14.31 -3.29 -6.55
C ASN A 72 12.93 -2.63 -6.70
N TYR A 73 12.81 -1.37 -6.31
CA TYR A 73 11.63 -0.58 -6.53
C TYR A 73 11.71 0.07 -7.91
N PRO A 74 10.88 -0.33 -8.89
CA PRO A 74 10.90 0.26 -10.21
C PRO A 74 10.35 1.69 -10.15
N ILE A 75 11.04 2.63 -10.75
CA ILE A 75 10.49 3.99 -10.91
C ILE A 75 9.33 3.92 -11.91
N PRO A 76 8.11 4.32 -11.54
CA PRO A 76 6.97 4.27 -12.45
C PRO A 76 7.21 5.15 -13.68
N LYS A 77 6.97 4.61 -14.87
CA LYS A 77 6.96 5.40 -16.11
C LYS A 77 5.90 6.49 -16.03
N ALA A 78 6.06 7.56 -16.79
CA ALA A 78 5.14 8.70 -16.78
C ALA A 78 3.66 8.27 -16.95
N ASP A 79 3.41 7.35 -17.90
CA ASP A 79 2.06 6.81 -18.18
C ASP A 79 1.50 5.92 -17.06
N ASN A 80 2.36 5.41 -16.17
CA ASN A 80 2.01 4.53 -15.05
C ASN A 80 1.96 5.27 -13.70
N ARG A 81 2.05 6.60 -13.70
CA ARG A 81 1.99 7.42 -12.48
C ARG A 81 0.58 7.84 -12.09
N ALA A 82 -0.44 7.44 -12.82
CA ALA A 82 -1.82 7.87 -12.59
C ALA A 82 -2.37 7.60 -11.19
N CYS A 83 -1.81 6.61 -10.47
CA CYS A 83 -2.15 6.29 -9.08
C CYS A 83 -1.24 6.97 -8.05
N PHE A 84 -0.32 7.83 -8.47
CA PHE A 84 0.55 8.58 -7.57
C PHE A 84 0.32 10.09 -7.73
N SER A 85 0.76 10.86 -6.72
CA SER A 85 0.86 12.31 -6.88
C SER A 85 1.63 12.65 -8.17
N PRO A 86 1.17 13.62 -8.96
CA PRO A 86 1.92 14.09 -10.14
C PRO A 86 3.33 14.59 -9.81
N LYS A 87 3.61 14.86 -8.54
CA LYS A 87 4.93 15.24 -8.03
C LYS A 87 5.83 14.04 -7.75
N ALA A 88 5.26 12.84 -7.55
CA ALA A 88 6.04 11.65 -7.22
C ALA A 88 6.96 11.27 -8.38
N PHE A 89 8.20 10.97 -8.06
CA PHE A 89 9.26 10.60 -9.01
C PHE A 89 9.46 11.63 -10.14
N SER A 90 9.12 12.90 -9.90
CA SER A 90 9.21 13.98 -10.90
C SER A 90 10.22 15.04 -10.49
N GLY A 91 10.78 15.75 -11.49
CA GLY A 91 11.83 16.74 -11.23
C GLY A 91 13.23 16.13 -11.31
N SER A 92 14.20 16.82 -10.72
CA SER A 92 15.63 16.45 -10.81
C SER A 92 16.34 16.40 -9.46
N ILE A 93 15.61 16.53 -8.36
CA ILE A 93 16.15 16.39 -7.00
C ILE A 93 15.19 15.52 -6.24
N HIS A 94 15.66 14.38 -5.70
CA HIS A 94 14.84 13.39 -5.00
C HIS A 94 15.54 12.98 -3.71
N LEU A 95 14.89 13.23 -2.58
CA LEU A 95 15.36 12.77 -1.28
C LEU A 95 14.78 11.40 -0.97
N MET A 96 15.66 10.47 -0.63
CA MET A 96 15.31 9.13 -0.17
C MET A 96 15.98 8.87 1.18
N HIS A 97 15.29 8.23 2.10
CA HIS A 97 15.90 7.82 3.37
C HIS A 97 15.26 6.55 3.92
N MET A 98 15.98 5.85 4.77
CA MET A 98 15.50 4.68 5.47
C MET A 98 16.16 4.56 6.84
N THR A 99 15.36 4.27 7.89
CA THR A 99 15.81 4.08 9.27
C THR A 99 15.06 2.91 9.88
N LYS A 100 15.76 2.05 10.62
CA LYS A 100 15.10 0.97 11.36
C LYS A 100 14.27 1.56 12.48
N ALA A 101 13.02 1.11 12.64
CA ALA A 101 12.16 1.52 13.72
C ALA A 101 12.66 1.00 15.06
N ASP A 102 12.46 1.77 16.12
CA ASP A 102 12.74 1.32 17.48
C ASP A 102 11.58 0.46 18.04
N GLU A 103 11.82 -0.23 19.18
CA GLU A 103 10.81 -1.11 19.81
C GLU A 103 9.56 -0.35 20.23
N ARG A 104 9.68 0.92 20.64
CA ARG A 104 8.54 1.73 21.05
C ARG A 104 7.67 2.12 19.86
N GLU A 105 8.29 2.45 18.73
CA GLU A 105 7.57 2.74 17.47
C GLU A 105 6.88 1.48 16.93
N ALA A 106 7.55 0.33 17.00
CA ALA A 106 7.00 -0.96 16.59
C ALA A 106 5.79 -1.38 17.42
N SER A 107 5.81 -1.12 18.73
CA SER A 107 4.76 -1.54 19.67
C SER A 107 3.48 -0.70 19.65
N GLN A 108 3.42 0.37 18.86
CA GLN A 108 2.23 1.24 18.80
C GLN A 108 1.09 0.61 18.01
N ARG A 109 -0.15 0.77 18.53
CA ARG A 109 -1.36 0.45 17.77
C ARG A 109 -1.45 1.39 16.56
N ARG A 110 -1.56 0.80 15.36
CA ARG A 110 -1.60 1.56 14.12
C ARG A 110 -2.41 0.87 13.03
N ASN A 111 -2.61 1.53 11.92
CA ASN A 111 -3.03 0.89 10.68
C ASN A 111 -1.86 0.05 10.13
N LEU A 112 -1.98 -1.28 10.23
CA LEU A 112 -0.96 -2.24 9.77
C LEU A 112 -1.02 -2.48 8.26
N ALA A 113 -2.11 -2.06 7.59
CA ALA A 113 -2.29 -2.23 6.15
C ALA A 113 -1.72 -1.07 5.31
N LEU A 114 -1.21 0.00 5.94
CA LEU A 114 -0.70 1.15 5.21
C LEU A 114 0.63 0.84 4.50
N ASN A 115 0.63 0.92 3.17
CA ASN A 115 1.84 0.88 2.34
C ASN A 115 1.68 1.73 1.07
N PRO A 116 2.05 3.01 1.08
CA PRO A 116 1.95 3.88 -0.10
C PRO A 116 2.94 3.49 -1.22
N TYR A 117 3.92 2.64 -0.91
CA TYR A 117 4.91 2.12 -1.84
C TYR A 117 4.58 0.71 -2.35
N ASP A 118 3.42 0.15 -2.00
CA ASP A 118 3.07 -1.21 -2.43
C ASP A 118 3.14 -1.38 -3.95
N HIS A 119 3.69 -2.49 -4.39
CA HIS A 119 3.89 -2.78 -5.80
C HIS A 119 3.88 -4.29 -6.05
N HIS A 120 3.00 -4.75 -6.93
CA HIS A 120 2.76 -6.18 -7.19
C HIS A 120 3.96 -6.98 -7.72
N THR A 121 5.05 -6.33 -8.14
CA THR A 121 6.27 -7.03 -8.57
C THR A 121 7.35 -7.12 -7.50
N ILE A 122 7.12 -6.57 -6.30
CA ILE A 122 8.11 -6.55 -5.22
C ILE A 122 7.72 -7.57 -4.16
N ALA A 123 8.59 -8.53 -3.90
CA ALA A 123 8.49 -9.46 -2.78
C ALA A 123 9.29 -8.93 -1.58
N GLY A 124 8.93 -9.38 -0.37
CA GLY A 124 9.67 -9.06 0.86
C GLY A 124 9.46 -7.64 1.41
N PHE A 125 8.43 -6.94 0.94
CA PHE A 125 8.10 -5.55 1.25
C PHE A 125 6.62 -5.43 1.61
N PHE A 126 6.29 -5.25 2.89
CA PHE A 126 4.94 -5.44 3.43
C PHE A 126 4.43 -4.22 4.21
N PRO A 127 3.07 -4.07 4.34
CA PRO A 127 2.02 -4.96 3.84
C PRO A 127 1.96 -4.98 2.32
N HIS A 128 1.47 -6.09 1.76
CA HIS A 128 1.32 -6.26 0.32
C HIS A 128 -0.13 -6.61 -0.03
N ALA A 129 -0.72 -5.85 -0.96
CA ALA A 129 -2.09 -6.06 -1.43
C ALA A 129 -2.10 -6.75 -2.79
N THR A 130 -2.91 -7.81 -2.90
CA THR A 130 -3.18 -8.52 -4.15
C THR A 130 -4.68 -8.70 -4.34
N ALA A 131 -5.13 -8.80 -5.59
CA ALA A 131 -6.52 -9.09 -5.90
C ALA A 131 -6.62 -10.10 -7.05
N ASN A 132 -7.71 -10.87 -7.05
CA ASN A 132 -7.99 -11.79 -8.16
C ASN A 132 -8.54 -11.06 -9.40
N VAL A 133 -8.98 -9.81 -9.24
CA VAL A 133 -9.47 -8.95 -10.32
C VAL A 133 -9.18 -7.48 -10.02
N GLU A 134 -8.80 -6.76 -11.07
CA GLU A 134 -8.63 -5.31 -11.08
C GLU A 134 -9.31 -4.76 -12.34
N THR A 135 -10.00 -3.63 -12.24
CA THR A 135 -10.73 -3.07 -13.38
C THR A 135 -9.78 -2.75 -14.52
N ARG A 136 -9.98 -3.40 -15.67
CA ARG A 136 -9.21 -3.23 -16.91
C ARG A 136 -7.70 -3.47 -16.76
N ASN A 137 -7.23 -4.02 -15.64
CA ASN A 137 -5.81 -4.12 -15.27
C ASN A 137 -5.08 -2.76 -15.30
N GLU A 138 -5.79 -1.68 -15.00
CA GLU A 138 -5.23 -0.33 -14.92
C GLU A 138 -4.73 -0.05 -13.49
N LEU A 139 -3.55 0.53 -13.36
CA LEU A 139 -2.96 0.87 -12.06
C LEU A 139 -3.85 1.76 -11.19
N THR A 140 -4.68 2.58 -11.81
CA THR A 140 -5.66 3.43 -11.11
C THR A 140 -6.71 2.64 -10.32
N PHE A 141 -6.91 1.36 -10.67
CA PHE A 141 -7.88 0.47 -10.03
C PHE A 141 -7.24 -0.77 -9.41
N ALA A 142 -5.93 -0.73 -9.22
CA ALA A 142 -5.16 -1.84 -8.67
C ALA A 142 -5.37 -2.01 -7.16
N ALA A 143 -5.12 -3.22 -6.66
CA ALA A 143 -5.24 -3.60 -5.25
C ALA A 143 -4.43 -2.69 -4.32
N ARG A 144 -3.21 -2.28 -4.74
CA ARG A 144 -2.35 -1.39 -3.97
C ARG A 144 -3.00 -0.07 -3.55
N ASN A 145 -3.95 0.42 -4.34
CA ASN A 145 -4.63 1.69 -4.05
C ASN A 145 -5.53 1.59 -2.81
N ALA A 146 -5.93 0.38 -2.43
CA ALA A 146 -6.71 0.17 -1.21
C ALA A 146 -5.89 0.31 0.09
N ILE A 147 -4.55 0.42 -0.01
CA ILE A 147 -3.64 0.52 1.15
C ILE A 147 -2.64 1.67 1.02
N ASP A 148 -2.81 2.58 0.06
CA ASP A 148 -1.88 3.68 -0.21
C ASP A 148 -2.02 4.88 0.77
N GLY A 149 -3.09 4.91 1.57
CA GLY A 149 -3.37 5.96 2.54
C GLY A 149 -3.99 7.22 1.96
N ILE A 150 -4.48 7.20 0.71
CA ILE A 150 -5.13 8.33 0.07
C ILE A 150 -6.66 8.14 0.13
N PHE A 151 -7.32 8.97 0.92
CA PHE A 151 -8.78 8.94 1.14
C PHE A 151 -9.52 9.93 0.25
N GLU A 152 -8.81 10.94 -0.22
CA GLU A 152 -9.37 12.05 -0.99
C GLU A 152 -9.71 11.61 -2.41
N ASN A 153 -10.77 12.19 -2.93
CA ASN A 153 -11.21 12.00 -4.29
C ASN A 153 -11.67 13.37 -4.84
N ALA A 154 -10.90 13.91 -5.78
CA ALA A 154 -11.14 15.25 -6.30
C ALA A 154 -11.92 15.24 -7.62
N SER A 155 -11.81 14.17 -8.41
CA SER A 155 -12.43 14.09 -9.73
C SER A 155 -12.57 12.65 -10.21
N HIS A 156 -13.13 12.48 -11.41
CA HIS A 156 -13.14 11.21 -12.12
C HIS A 156 -12.14 11.26 -13.28
N GLY A 157 -11.00 10.62 -13.11
CA GLY A 157 -9.97 10.49 -14.15
C GLY A 157 -8.67 11.24 -13.88
N GLU A 158 -8.63 12.12 -12.88
CA GLU A 158 -7.44 12.86 -12.48
C GLU A 158 -7.11 12.62 -11.01
N TYR A 159 -5.83 12.47 -10.69
CA TYR A 159 -5.37 12.28 -9.32
C TYR A 159 -5.85 13.41 -8.37
N PRO A 160 -6.30 13.09 -7.15
CA PRO A 160 -6.52 11.77 -6.57
C PRO A 160 -7.90 11.21 -6.97
N TYR A 161 -7.95 9.99 -7.48
CA TYR A 161 -9.21 9.29 -7.78
C TYR A 161 -9.06 7.76 -7.78
N GLN A 162 -7.87 7.29 -7.48
CA GLN A 162 -7.54 5.87 -7.47
C GLN A 162 -8.34 5.10 -6.41
N SER A 163 -8.57 3.83 -6.67
CA SER A 163 -9.29 2.90 -5.79
C SER A 163 -9.00 1.47 -6.23
N TRP A 164 -9.38 0.47 -5.45
CA TRP A 164 -9.49 -0.87 -5.97
C TRP A 164 -10.86 -1.06 -6.63
N GLY A 165 -10.84 -1.35 -7.93
CA GLY A 165 -12.03 -1.56 -8.74
C GLY A 165 -12.21 -3.03 -9.09
N ILE A 166 -13.38 -3.60 -8.81
CA ILE A 166 -13.67 -5.04 -8.94
C ILE A 166 -14.12 -5.49 -10.34
N ASN A 167 -14.09 -4.63 -11.33
CA ASN A 167 -14.53 -4.93 -12.72
C ASN A 167 -15.89 -5.64 -12.82
N ARG A 168 -16.83 -5.35 -11.91
CA ARG A 168 -18.16 -5.99 -11.75
C ARG A 168 -18.11 -7.49 -11.43
N ASP A 169 -16.99 -8.02 -11.02
CA ASP A 169 -16.89 -9.44 -10.66
C ASP A 169 -17.48 -9.66 -9.25
N PRO A 170 -18.56 -10.44 -9.10
CA PRO A 170 -19.15 -10.73 -7.80
C PRO A 170 -18.26 -11.65 -6.94
N LYS A 171 -17.22 -12.25 -7.53
CA LYS A 171 -16.22 -13.08 -6.84
C LYS A 171 -14.92 -12.33 -6.57
N ALA A 172 -14.95 -11.01 -6.70
CA ALA A 172 -13.78 -10.19 -6.40
C ALA A 172 -13.32 -10.40 -4.96
N ALA A 173 -12.01 -10.53 -4.79
CA ALA A 173 -11.36 -10.71 -3.50
C ALA A 173 -10.04 -9.95 -3.49
N LEU A 174 -9.78 -9.27 -2.37
CA LEU A 174 -8.55 -8.51 -2.11
C LEU A 174 -7.89 -9.13 -0.88
N THR A 175 -6.64 -9.53 -1.01
CA THR A 175 -5.83 -10.09 0.08
C THR A 175 -4.75 -9.10 0.48
N ILE A 176 -4.57 -8.94 1.79
CA ILE A 176 -3.47 -8.20 2.39
C ILE A 176 -2.60 -9.19 3.15
N ASP A 177 -1.35 -9.31 2.73
CA ASP A 177 -0.30 -10.04 3.41
C ASP A 177 0.53 -9.07 4.25
N PHE A 178 0.71 -9.38 5.53
CA PHE A 178 1.52 -8.57 6.45
C PHE A 178 2.99 -9.00 6.48
N GLY A 179 3.35 -10.12 5.85
CA GLY A 179 4.71 -10.69 5.84
C GLY A 179 5.21 -11.20 7.19
N ARG A 180 4.40 -11.08 8.23
CA ARG A 180 4.70 -11.44 9.62
C ARG A 180 3.42 -11.63 10.43
N PRO A 181 3.49 -12.29 11.61
CA PRO A 181 2.37 -12.29 12.56
C PRO A 181 2.07 -10.86 13.07
N VAL A 182 0.79 -10.52 13.12
CA VAL A 182 0.25 -9.27 13.68
C VAL A 182 -0.99 -9.57 14.51
N VAL A 183 -1.23 -8.79 15.57
CA VAL A 183 -2.43 -8.86 16.39
C VAL A 183 -3.39 -7.76 15.94
N VAL A 184 -4.57 -8.14 15.46
CA VAL A 184 -5.56 -7.19 14.90
C VAL A 184 -6.87 -7.25 15.68
N ASP A 185 -7.55 -6.10 15.83
CA ASP A 185 -8.81 -5.95 16.56
C ASP A 185 -9.85 -5.06 15.86
N GLU A 186 -9.52 -4.45 14.73
CA GLU A 186 -10.43 -3.59 13.97
C GLU A 186 -10.08 -3.61 12.48
N VAL A 187 -11.11 -3.72 11.64
CA VAL A 187 -11.03 -3.44 10.20
C VAL A 187 -11.93 -2.26 9.90
N ARG A 188 -11.46 -1.33 9.06
CA ARG A 188 -12.22 -0.19 8.58
C ARG A 188 -12.19 -0.15 7.06
N LEU A 189 -13.35 0.00 6.43
CA LEU A 189 -13.48 0.14 4.98
C LEU A 189 -13.96 1.56 4.65
N THR A 190 -13.29 2.20 3.71
CA THR A 190 -13.72 3.45 3.10
C THR A 190 -14.11 3.15 1.66
N LEU A 191 -15.41 3.25 1.36
CA LEU A 191 -15.95 2.98 0.04
C LEU A 191 -15.83 4.23 -0.83
N ARG A 192 -15.69 4.03 -2.13
CA ARG A 192 -15.85 5.09 -3.10
C ARG A 192 -17.34 5.26 -3.44
N ALA A 193 -18.11 5.78 -2.49
CA ALA A 193 -19.55 5.98 -2.59
C ALA A 193 -19.89 7.47 -2.87
N ASP A 194 -19.21 8.07 -3.83
CA ASP A 194 -19.26 9.46 -4.25
C ASP A 194 -19.60 9.59 -5.73
N PHE A 195 -20.17 10.73 -6.13
CA PHE A 195 -20.44 11.01 -7.54
C PHE A 195 -19.12 11.07 -8.36
N PRO A 196 -19.03 10.43 -9.53
CA PRO A 196 -20.06 9.66 -10.24
C PRO A 196 -20.10 8.16 -9.89
N HIS A 197 -19.43 7.71 -8.82
CA HIS A 197 -19.38 6.32 -8.35
C HIS A 197 -20.28 6.11 -7.13
N ASP A 198 -21.58 6.33 -7.30
CA ASP A 198 -22.55 6.28 -6.20
C ASP A 198 -22.86 4.87 -5.67
N SER A 199 -22.39 3.82 -6.34
CA SER A 199 -22.64 2.44 -5.92
C SER A 199 -21.81 2.08 -4.68
N TRP A 200 -22.36 1.19 -3.86
CA TRP A 200 -21.68 0.70 -2.64
C TRP A 200 -21.98 -0.77 -2.39
N TRP A 201 -21.29 -1.37 -1.43
CA TRP A 201 -21.62 -2.68 -0.89
C TRP A 201 -22.43 -2.51 0.41
N GLU A 202 -23.49 -3.32 0.59
CA GLU A 202 -24.27 -3.42 1.83
C GLU A 202 -23.56 -4.28 2.87
N GLU A 203 -22.70 -5.19 2.41
CA GLU A 203 -22.02 -6.16 3.24
C GLU A 203 -20.72 -6.59 2.55
N ALA A 204 -19.70 -6.82 3.36
CA ALA A 204 -18.44 -7.44 2.96
C ALA A 204 -17.99 -8.46 4.02
N THR A 205 -17.31 -9.52 3.62
CA THR A 205 -16.71 -10.49 4.52
C THR A 205 -15.21 -10.34 4.54
N VAL A 206 -14.61 -10.37 5.73
CA VAL A 206 -13.16 -10.49 5.91
C VAL A 206 -12.88 -11.85 6.53
N THR A 207 -12.09 -12.65 5.84
CA THR A 207 -11.55 -13.93 6.37
C THR A 207 -10.07 -13.74 6.69
N PHE A 208 -9.67 -14.20 7.85
CA PHE A 208 -8.31 -14.08 8.36
C PHE A 208 -7.52 -15.38 8.14
N SER A 209 -6.20 -15.30 8.22
CA SER A 209 -5.32 -16.47 8.04
C SER A 209 -5.44 -17.55 9.12
N ASP A 210 -6.22 -17.32 10.18
CA ASP A 210 -6.61 -18.30 11.20
C ASP A 210 -7.94 -19.01 10.87
N ASP A 211 -8.44 -18.87 9.63
CA ASP A 211 -9.72 -19.39 9.11
C ASP A 211 -10.97 -18.77 9.75
N SER A 212 -10.83 -17.84 10.66
CA SER A 212 -11.96 -17.09 11.22
C SER A 212 -12.43 -16.01 10.27
N SER A 213 -13.67 -15.55 10.41
CA SER A 213 -14.22 -14.48 9.57
C SER A 213 -15.11 -13.53 10.34
N VAL A 214 -15.23 -12.31 9.81
CA VAL A 214 -16.18 -11.30 10.27
C VAL A 214 -16.94 -10.73 9.09
N ILE A 215 -18.19 -10.36 9.33
CA ILE A 215 -19.05 -9.72 8.32
C ILE A 215 -19.21 -8.25 8.70
N LEU A 216 -18.90 -7.36 7.77
CA LEU A 216 -19.05 -5.92 7.93
C LEU A 216 -20.35 -5.48 7.24
N PRO A 217 -21.38 -5.05 8.00
CA PRO A 217 -22.49 -4.31 7.43
C PRO A 217 -22.01 -2.92 7.02
N LEU A 218 -22.41 -2.48 5.83
CA LEU A 218 -21.94 -1.24 5.22
C LEU A 218 -23.14 -0.39 4.79
N THR A 219 -22.91 0.90 4.75
CA THR A 219 -23.89 1.89 4.28
C THR A 219 -23.30 2.71 3.14
N LYS A 220 -24.14 3.44 2.40
CA LYS A 220 -23.68 4.39 1.39
C LYS A 220 -22.97 5.56 2.05
N SER A 221 -21.67 5.49 2.12
CA SER A 221 -20.81 6.51 2.75
C SER A 221 -19.41 6.47 2.19
N ALA A 222 -18.85 7.64 1.92
CA ALA A 222 -17.42 7.82 1.61
C ALA A 222 -16.55 7.99 2.89
N LEU A 223 -17.16 7.91 4.08
CA LEU A 223 -16.43 7.90 5.35
C LEU A 223 -16.05 6.48 5.75
N GLY A 224 -14.97 6.34 6.51
CA GLY A 224 -14.52 5.05 7.02
C GLY A 224 -15.55 4.39 7.95
N GLN A 225 -15.86 3.12 7.69
CA GLN A 225 -16.82 2.30 8.43
C GLN A 225 -16.08 1.17 9.13
N SER A 226 -16.05 1.21 10.46
CA SER A 226 -15.26 0.28 11.29
C SER A 226 -16.09 -0.87 11.84
N LEU A 227 -15.48 -2.06 11.87
CA LEU A 227 -15.91 -3.18 12.69
C LEU A 227 -14.79 -3.55 13.67
N ARG A 228 -15.10 -3.56 14.95
CA ARG A 228 -14.24 -4.07 16.01
C ARG A 228 -14.61 -5.50 16.38
N PHE A 229 -13.63 -6.30 16.69
CA PHE A 229 -13.77 -7.71 17.05
C PHE A 229 -12.75 -8.10 18.12
N GLU A 230 -12.89 -9.30 18.66
CA GLU A 230 -11.89 -9.86 19.58
C GLU A 230 -10.53 -9.98 18.90
N ALA A 231 -9.47 -9.51 19.58
CA ALA A 231 -8.13 -9.50 19.03
C ALA A 231 -7.66 -10.91 18.61
N ARG A 232 -7.02 -11.00 17.45
CA ARG A 232 -6.51 -12.26 16.89
C ARG A 232 -5.15 -12.07 16.24
N THR A 233 -4.33 -13.11 16.29
CA THR A 233 -3.02 -13.12 15.62
C THR A 233 -3.17 -13.72 14.23
N ILE A 234 -2.78 -12.95 13.22
CA ILE A 234 -2.88 -13.33 11.80
C ILE A 234 -1.61 -12.96 11.04
N THR A 235 -1.44 -13.52 9.86
CA THR A 235 -0.38 -13.12 8.91
C THR A 235 -0.96 -12.47 7.65
N ALA A 236 -2.25 -12.71 7.37
CA ALA A 236 -2.94 -12.17 6.22
C ALA A 236 -4.44 -12.09 6.47
N LEU A 237 -5.15 -11.30 5.66
CA LEU A 237 -6.59 -11.30 5.57
C LEU A 237 -7.05 -11.18 4.12
N THR A 238 -8.29 -11.64 3.84
CA THR A 238 -8.93 -11.51 2.54
C THR A 238 -10.31 -10.88 2.68
N LEU A 239 -10.53 -9.76 1.99
CA LEU A 239 -11.82 -9.10 1.81
C LEU A 239 -12.52 -9.73 0.60
N HIS A 240 -13.72 -10.25 0.77
CA HIS A 240 -14.48 -10.94 -0.29
C HIS A 240 -15.99 -10.91 -0.03
N SER A 241 -16.78 -11.63 -0.83
CA SER A 241 -18.25 -11.73 -0.71
C SER A 241 -18.92 -10.34 -0.63
N LEU A 242 -18.51 -9.47 -1.54
CA LEU A 242 -18.92 -8.07 -1.61
C LEU A 242 -20.36 -7.98 -2.14
N LYS A 243 -21.34 -7.80 -1.25
CA LYS A 243 -22.75 -7.73 -1.60
C LYS A 243 -23.10 -6.32 -2.07
N LYS A 244 -23.20 -6.15 -3.39
CA LYS A 244 -23.59 -4.86 -3.99
C LYS A 244 -25.02 -4.47 -3.60
N ALA A 245 -25.21 -3.20 -3.25
CA ALA A 245 -26.54 -2.60 -3.05
C ALA A 245 -27.36 -2.59 -4.34
N ASP A 246 -28.69 -2.53 -4.20
CA ASP A 246 -29.60 -2.33 -5.32
C ASP A 246 -29.52 -0.86 -5.77
N ASP A 247 -28.55 -0.58 -6.62
CA ASP A 247 -28.24 0.74 -7.17
C ASP A 247 -27.92 0.62 -8.66
N PRO A 248 -28.42 1.54 -9.51
CA PRO A 248 -28.22 1.49 -10.96
C PRO A 248 -26.75 1.63 -11.37
N SER A 249 -25.90 2.27 -10.55
CA SER A 249 -24.47 2.35 -10.83
C SER A 249 -23.83 0.96 -10.69
N PRO A 250 -23.08 0.49 -11.70
CA PRO A 250 -22.55 -0.86 -11.70
C PRO A 250 -21.16 -1.01 -11.09
N PHE A 251 -20.57 0.06 -10.55
CA PHE A 251 -19.16 0.11 -10.21
C PHE A 251 -18.88 0.52 -8.74
N PRO A 252 -19.24 -0.32 -7.75
CA PRO A 252 -18.73 -0.08 -6.41
C PRO A 252 -17.22 -0.28 -6.40
N ALA A 253 -16.50 0.53 -5.61
CA ALA A 253 -15.07 0.46 -5.48
C ALA A 253 -14.63 0.73 -4.03
N LEU A 254 -13.44 0.29 -3.68
CA LEU A 254 -12.83 0.48 -2.36
C LEU A 254 -11.76 1.55 -2.43
N THR A 255 -11.93 2.62 -1.67
CA THR A 255 -10.92 3.65 -1.53
C THR A 255 -9.81 3.17 -0.60
N GLN A 256 -10.14 2.71 0.63
CA GLN A 256 -9.15 2.20 1.57
C GLN A 256 -9.70 1.03 2.40
N ILE A 257 -8.79 0.10 2.73
CA ILE A 257 -8.93 -0.83 3.83
C ILE A 257 -7.84 -0.53 4.88
N GLU A 258 -8.26 -0.27 6.09
CA GLU A 258 -7.38 -0.08 7.23
C GLU A 258 -7.54 -1.26 8.19
N VAL A 259 -6.44 -1.74 8.72
CA VAL A 259 -6.42 -2.86 9.69
C VAL A 259 -5.65 -2.41 10.91
N PHE A 260 -6.35 -2.22 12.02
CA PHE A 260 -5.73 -1.68 13.22
C PHE A 260 -5.34 -2.80 14.19
N GLY A 261 -4.16 -2.62 14.76
CA GLY A 261 -3.59 -3.57 15.69
C GLY A 261 -2.13 -3.28 16.02
N PHE A 262 -1.41 -4.31 16.40
CA PHE A 262 -0.02 -4.28 16.85
C PHE A 262 0.81 -5.33 16.12
N ASP A 263 2.11 -5.18 16.07
CA ASP A 263 3.01 -6.29 15.77
C ASP A 263 2.93 -7.34 16.90
N ALA A 264 2.99 -8.65 16.53
CA ALA A 264 2.89 -9.76 17.48
C ALA A 264 4.22 -10.05 18.21
#